data_838c3c448b0879fc317a050afe45899d
#
_entry.id   838c3c448b0879fc317a050afe45899d
#
_cell.length_a   1.000
_cell.length_b   1.000
_cell.length_c   1.000
_cell.angle_alpha   90.00
_cell.angle_beta   90.00
_cell.angle_gamma   90.00
#
_symmetry.space_group_name_H-M   'P 1'
#
loop_
_entity.id
_entity.type
_entity.pdbx_description
1 polymer ?
#
loop_
_entity_poly.entity_id
_entity_poly.type
_entity_poly.pdbx_seq_one_letter_code
_entity_poly.pdbx_strand_id
1 'polypeptide(L)'
;MASNNPFWNWLRSLVWDDLPEEESALPEQPELPERPDPVSSSDPFLLELPPEHAVYKLNSLWREQSGWQPVPCFSFGGVDGTQILPSADAGRALARLKMSVNASANKRLKAILPQSKGTSENVKPPAPDLDACAEVFVTADGMSAWVYAYPPVGRGRELDKKMILDALAEAKVVFGIDETLSDTMPDDAQRYFHLFPAALGRPTVPGKDGRIIDLFSRKAERKIKTDEYNRVDYAAVSCVQNVSEGEPICHIVPPTKAEPGCSVLGRELPARDGIAATVPKGRNTVLSEDGTVLLAARTGRVEFNGRGFQVKPVLEIGGNVDYSTGNINFLGDVHIHGDVCTGFTVRAMGSITVDGVVEASTIEAGEDLIIVKGAQGDSRAILRSSHSIYAKYLESCCVYAREDLHSDCLINCDVYCDGAVEVSSGRGTIIGGSVRCAHEVSASVLGSRAEASTEVVLGGLPCQAFDQEILLMETADLEAQLEAVEKQPESPTKFTRMGKLRMQISLNKNKLELFQKDLEEEQEEDEPGVRRLTCGVAYAGASVAIGSEVYRFRRETRPVFAYLGSNGTIQIA
;
A
#
# COMPACT_ATOMS: atom_id res chain seq x y z
N MET A 1 5.77 -33.48 19.36
CA MET A 1 6.27 -32.72 20.54
C MET A 1 6.38 -31.27 20.07
N ALA A 2 5.41 -30.44 20.45
CA ALA A 2 5.39 -29.04 20.05
C ALA A 2 6.52 -28.29 20.77
N SER A 3 7.44 -27.71 20.03
CA SER A 3 8.52 -26.88 20.58
C SER A 3 7.95 -25.60 21.16
N ASN A 4 8.10 -25.41 22.45
CA ASN A 4 7.76 -24.19 23.18
C ASN A 4 8.81 -23.09 22.85
N ASN A 5 8.75 -22.54 21.62
CA ASN A 5 9.64 -21.46 21.21
C ASN A 5 8.95 -20.12 21.54
N PRO A 6 9.57 -19.23 22.38
CA PRO A 6 9.02 -17.94 22.78
C PRO A 6 8.69 -17.03 21.57
N PHE A 7 9.42 -17.19 20.47
CA PHE A 7 9.23 -16.46 19.21
C PHE A 7 7.84 -16.77 18.59
N TRP A 8 7.41 -18.03 18.61
CA TRP A 8 6.10 -18.42 18.07
C TRP A 8 4.93 -17.93 18.93
N ASN A 9 5.13 -17.81 20.24
CA ASN A 9 4.12 -17.24 21.13
C ASN A 9 4.00 -15.72 20.94
N TRP A 10 5.13 -15.03 20.74
CA TRP A 10 5.13 -13.60 20.41
C TRP A 10 4.53 -13.32 19.02
N LEU A 11 4.80 -14.16 18.02
CA LEU A 11 4.23 -14.03 16.68
C LEU A 11 2.72 -14.33 16.67
N ARG A 12 2.26 -15.25 17.50
CA ARG A 12 0.83 -15.51 17.72
C ARG A 12 0.13 -14.28 18.31
N SER A 13 0.71 -13.61 19.29
CA SER A 13 0.13 -12.41 19.89
C SER A 13 0.02 -11.26 18.87
N LEU A 14 1.01 -11.08 17.98
CA LEU A 14 0.99 -10.05 16.94
C LEU A 14 -0.02 -10.31 15.79
N VAL A 15 -0.34 -11.57 15.53
CA VAL A 15 -1.22 -11.95 14.39
C VAL A 15 -2.65 -12.21 14.84
N TRP A 16 -2.87 -12.57 16.11
CA TRP A 16 -4.17 -13.02 16.62
C TRP A 16 -4.79 -12.07 17.66
N ASP A 17 -4.00 -11.21 18.34
CA ASP A 17 -4.54 -10.24 19.31
C ASP A 17 -5.16 -9.00 18.66
N ASP A 18 -4.92 -8.73 17.36
CA ASP A 18 -5.60 -7.70 16.59
C ASP A 18 -6.80 -8.23 15.76
N LEU A 19 -7.14 -9.48 15.88
CA LEU A 19 -8.44 -9.97 15.44
C LEU A 19 -9.40 -9.75 16.62
N PRO A 20 -10.42 -8.88 16.50
CA PRO A 20 -11.48 -8.91 17.46
C PRO A 20 -12.01 -10.34 17.49
N GLU A 21 -12.12 -10.94 18.67
CA GLU A 21 -12.90 -12.14 18.92
C GLU A 21 -14.37 -11.79 18.56
N GLU A 22 -14.68 -11.74 17.29
CA GLU A 22 -16.04 -11.97 16.85
C GLU A 22 -16.25 -13.47 17.03
N GLU A 23 -16.76 -13.83 18.23
CA GLU A 23 -17.51 -15.04 18.40
C GLU A 23 -18.36 -15.24 17.14
N SER A 24 -18.31 -16.45 16.59
CA SER A 24 -19.20 -16.91 15.54
C SER A 24 -20.63 -17.08 16.08
N ALA A 25 -21.19 -16.01 16.61
CA ALA A 25 -22.62 -15.87 16.75
C ALA A 25 -23.15 -15.69 15.32
N LEU A 26 -23.97 -16.63 14.86
CA LEU A 26 -24.88 -16.43 13.75
C LEU A 26 -25.45 -15.01 13.92
N PRO A 27 -25.46 -14.14 12.88
CA PRO A 27 -26.02 -12.81 13.02
C PRO A 27 -27.44 -12.99 13.55
N GLU A 28 -27.67 -12.53 14.78
CA GLU A 28 -28.99 -12.51 15.38
C GLU A 28 -29.92 -11.84 14.38
N GLN A 29 -31.11 -12.40 14.20
CA GLN A 29 -32.14 -11.76 13.36
C GLN A 29 -32.32 -10.34 13.91
N PRO A 30 -32.28 -9.31 13.06
CA PRO A 30 -32.49 -7.96 13.53
C PRO A 30 -33.83 -7.92 14.30
N GLU A 31 -33.74 -7.59 15.58
CA GLU A 31 -34.93 -7.45 16.42
C GLU A 31 -35.80 -6.32 15.84
N LEU A 32 -37.09 -6.56 15.76
CA LEU A 32 -38.04 -5.50 15.45
C LEU A 32 -37.95 -4.43 16.55
N PRO A 33 -37.92 -3.15 16.18
CA PRO A 33 -37.85 -2.09 17.18
C PRO A 33 -39.04 -2.20 18.15
N GLU A 34 -38.75 -1.98 19.44
CA GLU A 34 -39.76 -1.95 20.46
C GLU A 34 -40.87 -0.96 20.07
N ARG A 35 -42.10 -1.31 20.43
CA ARG A 35 -43.22 -0.41 20.15
C ARG A 35 -42.99 0.91 20.87
N PRO A 36 -43.28 2.01 20.17
CA PRO A 36 -43.11 3.31 20.78
C PRO A 36 -44.04 3.51 21.97
N ASP A 37 -43.48 4.10 23.01
CA ASP A 37 -44.26 4.66 24.08
C ASP A 37 -45.26 5.74 23.56
N PRO A 38 -46.35 6.01 24.25
CA PRO A 38 -47.31 7.01 23.81
C PRO A 38 -46.63 8.34 23.49
N VAL A 39 -46.83 8.78 22.26
CA VAL A 39 -46.14 9.88 21.61
C VAL A 39 -46.17 11.15 22.48
N SER A 40 -44.98 11.60 22.90
CA SER A 40 -44.85 12.91 23.51
C SER A 40 -44.93 13.99 22.42
N SER A 41 -45.42 15.16 22.77
CA SER A 41 -45.53 16.32 21.86
C SER A 41 -44.19 16.81 21.27
N SER A 42 -43.10 16.18 21.65
CA SER A 42 -41.72 16.47 21.20
C SER A 42 -41.14 15.47 20.23
N ASP A 43 -41.92 14.49 19.77
CA ASP A 43 -41.44 13.49 18.77
C ASP A 43 -41.16 14.17 17.42
N PRO A 44 -39.94 14.13 16.90
CA PRO A 44 -39.61 14.76 15.63
C PRO A 44 -40.30 14.11 14.41
N PHE A 45 -40.85 12.89 14.56
CA PHE A 45 -41.61 12.19 13.52
C PHE A 45 -43.10 12.45 13.58
N LEU A 46 -43.55 13.15 14.61
CA LEU A 46 -44.94 13.56 14.73
C LEU A 46 -45.26 14.61 13.66
N LEU A 47 -46.10 14.25 12.69
CA LEU A 47 -46.52 15.16 11.63
C LEU A 47 -47.93 15.67 11.94
N GLU A 48 -48.08 16.96 12.19
CA GLU A 48 -49.34 17.63 12.02
C GLU A 48 -49.69 17.64 10.52
N LEU A 49 -50.69 16.85 10.15
CA LEU A 49 -51.13 16.78 8.77
C LEU A 49 -52.03 17.97 8.45
N PRO A 50 -51.84 18.63 7.29
CA PRO A 50 -52.73 19.74 6.90
C PRO A 50 -54.17 19.25 6.73
N PRO A 51 -55.17 20.11 6.91
CA PRO A 51 -56.60 19.74 6.85
C PRO A 51 -57.03 19.11 5.51
N GLU A 52 -56.28 19.34 4.46
CA GLU A 52 -56.54 18.79 3.11
C GLU A 52 -56.13 17.33 2.99
N HIS A 53 -55.26 16.84 3.89
CA HIS A 53 -54.74 15.48 3.83
C HIS A 53 -55.84 14.46 4.17
N ALA A 54 -55.89 13.35 3.42
CA ALA A 54 -56.94 12.35 3.57
C ALA A 54 -56.96 11.69 4.95
N VAL A 55 -55.77 11.44 5.52
CA VAL A 55 -55.64 10.86 6.85
C VAL A 55 -56.24 11.81 7.92
N TYR A 56 -55.97 13.12 7.78
CA TYR A 56 -56.55 14.14 8.69
C TYR A 56 -58.09 14.16 8.60
N LYS A 57 -58.63 14.14 7.38
CA LYS A 57 -60.07 14.11 7.16
C LYS A 57 -60.73 12.86 7.74
N LEU A 58 -60.12 11.71 7.54
CA LEU A 58 -60.60 10.46 8.14
C LEU A 58 -60.56 10.50 9.68
N ASN A 59 -59.47 10.99 10.24
CA ASN A 59 -59.32 11.14 11.68
C ASN A 59 -60.37 12.10 12.24
N SER A 60 -60.61 13.26 11.62
CA SER A 60 -61.62 14.22 12.02
C SER A 60 -63.05 13.65 11.99
N LEU A 61 -63.39 12.88 10.91
CA LEU A 61 -64.69 12.21 10.81
C LEU A 61 -64.90 11.19 11.93
N TRP A 62 -63.86 10.41 12.23
CA TRP A 62 -63.91 9.39 13.27
C TRP A 62 -64.05 10.01 14.66
N ARG A 63 -63.37 11.15 14.92
CA ARG A 63 -63.53 11.96 16.15
C ARG A 63 -64.96 12.40 16.37
N GLU A 64 -65.59 12.97 15.34
CA GLU A 64 -66.95 13.44 15.40
C GLU A 64 -67.94 12.31 15.75
N GLN A 65 -67.66 11.08 15.29
CA GLN A 65 -68.53 9.95 15.51
C GLN A 65 -68.29 9.20 16.83
N SER A 66 -67.06 9.10 17.30
CA SER A 66 -66.72 8.29 18.47
C SER A 66 -66.49 9.06 19.76
N GLY A 67 -66.45 10.41 19.70
CA GLY A 67 -66.13 11.25 20.85
C GLY A 67 -64.70 11.13 21.35
N TRP A 68 -63.85 10.48 20.59
CA TRP A 68 -62.45 10.19 20.93
C TRP A 68 -61.55 11.42 20.78
N GLN A 69 -60.64 11.62 21.72
CA GLN A 69 -59.65 12.71 21.64
C GLN A 69 -58.58 12.34 20.61
N PRO A 70 -58.28 13.19 19.66
CA PRO A 70 -57.40 12.82 18.62
C PRO A 70 -55.94 12.76 19.09
N VAL A 71 -55.32 11.70 18.73
CA VAL A 71 -53.88 11.62 18.70
C VAL A 71 -53.42 12.07 17.31
N PRO A 72 -52.29 12.75 17.21
CA PRO A 72 -51.76 13.19 15.93
C PRO A 72 -51.61 12.05 14.93
N CYS A 73 -51.97 12.31 13.70
CA CYS A 73 -52.41 11.34 12.73
C CYS A 73 -51.31 10.54 12.05
N PHE A 74 -50.02 10.76 12.33
CA PHE A 74 -48.96 10.07 11.64
C PHE A 74 -47.70 10.07 12.49
N SER A 75 -47.42 8.98 13.17
CA SER A 75 -46.23 8.83 14.01
C SER A 75 -45.55 7.48 13.70
N PHE A 76 -44.25 7.47 13.66
CA PHE A 76 -43.46 6.27 13.79
C PHE A 76 -43.16 5.91 15.23
N GLY A 77 -43.85 6.60 16.15
CA GLY A 77 -43.81 6.29 17.56
C GLY A 77 -42.49 6.55 18.24
N GLY A 78 -41.83 7.66 17.95
CA GLY A 78 -40.59 8.05 18.64
C GLY A 78 -39.35 7.26 18.26
N VAL A 79 -39.48 6.30 17.34
CA VAL A 79 -38.32 5.52 16.84
C VAL A 79 -37.69 6.24 15.65
N ASP A 80 -36.39 6.42 15.69
CA ASP A 80 -35.65 7.01 14.58
C ASP A 80 -35.86 6.17 13.30
N GLY A 81 -36.36 6.80 12.23
CA GLY A 81 -36.61 6.14 10.96
C GLY A 81 -35.36 5.45 10.37
N THR A 82 -34.16 5.87 10.75
CA THR A 82 -32.90 5.23 10.35
C THR A 82 -32.65 3.91 11.07
N GLN A 83 -33.21 3.71 12.27
CA GLN A 83 -33.12 2.45 13.01
C GLN A 83 -34.09 1.39 12.49
N ILE A 84 -35.22 1.84 11.92
CA ILE A 84 -36.30 0.96 11.46
C ILE A 84 -36.15 0.62 9.97
N LEU A 85 -35.60 1.53 9.19
CA LEU A 85 -35.39 1.36 7.75
C LEU A 85 -33.91 1.11 7.47
N PRO A 86 -33.48 -0.14 7.30
CA PRO A 86 -32.07 -0.48 7.12
C PRO A 86 -31.50 -0.08 5.76
N SER A 87 -32.09 0.89 5.06
CA SER A 87 -31.61 1.36 3.76
C SER A 87 -30.86 2.69 3.87
N ALA A 88 -29.87 2.89 3.00
CA ALA A 88 -29.11 4.14 2.88
C ALA A 88 -30.02 5.36 2.53
N ASP A 89 -31.25 5.12 2.11
CA ASP A 89 -32.24 6.12 1.70
C ASP A 89 -33.48 6.14 2.60
N ALA A 90 -33.29 5.95 3.91
CA ALA A 90 -34.39 5.92 4.90
C ALA A 90 -35.38 7.08 4.75
N GLY A 91 -34.90 8.29 4.51
CA GLY A 91 -35.76 9.47 4.30
C GLY A 91 -36.65 9.38 3.06
N ARG A 92 -36.15 8.83 1.95
CA ARG A 92 -36.96 8.63 0.73
C ARG A 92 -37.94 7.47 0.88
N ALA A 93 -37.54 6.39 1.54
CA ALA A 93 -38.42 5.26 1.84
C ALA A 93 -39.59 5.70 2.72
N LEU A 94 -39.32 6.50 3.74
CA LEU A 94 -40.31 7.11 4.64
C LEU A 94 -41.28 8.02 3.88
N ALA A 95 -40.76 8.90 3.00
CA ALA A 95 -41.60 9.78 2.19
C ALA A 95 -42.57 8.99 1.28
N ARG A 96 -42.06 7.93 0.63
CA ARG A 96 -42.90 7.03 -0.21
C ARG A 96 -43.96 6.31 0.63
N LEU A 97 -43.60 5.82 1.81
CA LEU A 97 -44.52 5.18 2.73
C LEU A 97 -45.66 6.12 3.12
N LYS A 98 -45.32 7.37 3.48
CA LYS A 98 -46.32 8.42 3.75
C LYS A 98 -47.25 8.68 2.57
N MET A 99 -46.73 8.71 1.36
CA MET A 99 -47.56 8.87 0.16
C MET A 99 -48.49 7.68 -0.06
N SER A 100 -48.02 6.45 0.18
CA SER A 100 -48.82 5.22 0.05
C SER A 100 -49.96 5.21 1.07
N VAL A 101 -49.69 5.56 2.34
CA VAL A 101 -50.72 5.69 3.39
C VAL A 101 -51.75 6.73 3.01
N ASN A 102 -51.33 7.90 2.50
CA ASN A 102 -52.27 8.94 2.07
C ASN A 102 -53.16 8.50 0.90
N ALA A 103 -52.59 7.76 -0.07
CA ALA A 103 -53.37 7.22 -1.19
C ALA A 103 -54.44 6.22 -0.71
N SER A 104 -54.09 5.35 0.23
CA SER A 104 -55.01 4.42 0.86
C SER A 104 -56.12 5.15 1.65
N ALA A 105 -55.73 6.13 2.48
CA ALA A 105 -56.67 6.96 3.23
C ALA A 105 -57.67 7.67 2.30
N ASN A 106 -57.24 8.16 1.13
CA ASN A 106 -58.12 8.75 0.13
C ASN A 106 -59.15 7.73 -0.43
N LYS A 107 -58.73 6.49 -0.64
CA LYS A 107 -59.62 5.41 -1.07
C LYS A 107 -60.70 5.14 -0.01
N ARG A 108 -60.31 5.04 1.26
CA ARG A 108 -61.21 4.83 2.39
C ARG A 108 -62.16 6.03 2.58
N LEU A 109 -61.65 7.26 2.48
CA LEU A 109 -62.46 8.49 2.59
C LEU A 109 -63.56 8.53 1.51
N LYS A 110 -63.22 8.14 0.26
CA LYS A 110 -64.21 8.04 -0.84
C LYS A 110 -65.29 7.01 -0.58
N ALA A 111 -64.98 5.93 0.12
CA ALA A 111 -65.96 4.89 0.47
C ALA A 111 -66.93 5.36 1.56
N ILE A 112 -66.48 6.29 2.47
CA ILE A 112 -67.28 6.83 3.58
C ILE A 112 -68.15 8.00 3.14
N LEU A 113 -67.64 8.86 2.25
CA LEU A 113 -68.38 10.03 1.77
C LEU A 113 -69.44 9.59 0.76
N PRO A 114 -70.71 9.92 0.99
CA PRO A 114 -71.78 9.58 0.07
C PRO A 114 -71.53 10.24 -1.30
N GLN A 115 -71.66 9.50 -2.37
CA GLN A 115 -71.64 10.05 -3.73
C GLN A 115 -72.94 10.88 -3.91
N SER A 116 -72.85 12.19 -3.59
CA SER A 116 -73.96 13.11 -3.86
C SER A 116 -74.08 13.32 -5.37
N LYS A 117 -74.80 12.43 -6.04
CA LYS A 117 -75.46 12.76 -7.32
C LYS A 117 -76.80 13.42 -6.99
N GLY A 118 -76.78 14.74 -7.09
CA GLY A 118 -77.88 15.68 -7.20
C GLY A 118 -79.27 15.17 -6.82
N THR A 119 -79.71 15.52 -5.64
CA THR A 119 -81.09 15.94 -5.36
C THR A 119 -81.11 16.72 -4.06
N SER A 120 -81.73 17.87 -4.11
CA SER A 120 -81.94 18.76 -2.95
C SER A 120 -82.83 18.05 -1.94
N GLU A 121 -82.30 17.86 -0.71
CA GLU A 121 -83.05 17.92 0.54
C GLU A 121 -82.05 17.69 1.68
N ASN A 122 -82.19 18.47 2.73
CA ASN A 122 -81.36 18.63 3.92
C ASN A 122 -81.28 17.39 4.84
N VAL A 123 -81.15 16.19 4.35
CA VAL A 123 -80.88 14.98 5.14
C VAL A 123 -79.55 14.39 4.78
N LYS A 124 -78.53 14.58 5.64
CA LYS A 124 -77.26 13.90 5.55
C LYS A 124 -77.55 12.39 5.63
N PRO A 125 -77.30 11.60 4.56
CA PRO A 125 -77.48 10.17 4.68
C PRO A 125 -76.61 9.61 5.80
N PRO A 126 -77.09 8.59 6.55
CA PRO A 126 -76.30 7.98 7.59
C PRO A 126 -74.98 7.42 6.97
N ALA A 127 -73.90 7.63 7.67
CA ALA A 127 -72.61 7.06 7.23
C ALA A 127 -72.76 5.54 7.11
N PRO A 128 -72.17 4.91 6.09
CA PRO A 128 -72.22 3.46 5.92
C PRO A 128 -71.56 2.76 7.10
N ASP A 129 -72.09 1.67 7.59
CA ASP A 129 -71.42 0.81 8.57
C ASP A 129 -70.27 0.11 7.88
N LEU A 130 -69.04 0.40 8.31
CA LEU A 130 -67.81 -0.18 7.75
C LEU A 130 -66.94 -0.75 8.88
N ASP A 131 -66.48 -1.98 8.70
CA ASP A 131 -65.55 -2.62 9.63
C ASP A 131 -64.18 -1.89 9.68
N ALA A 132 -63.46 -2.02 10.77
CA ALA A 132 -62.06 -1.64 10.85
C ALA A 132 -61.30 -2.34 9.72
N CYS A 133 -60.22 -1.75 9.28
CA CYS A 133 -59.40 -2.29 8.20
C CYS A 133 -57.93 -2.09 8.51
N ALA A 134 -57.16 -3.14 8.39
CA ALA A 134 -55.72 -3.07 8.41
C ALA A 134 -55.16 -3.11 6.96
N GLU A 135 -54.22 -2.28 6.67
CA GLU A 135 -53.47 -2.31 5.41
C GLU A 135 -51.95 -2.44 5.68
N VAL A 136 -51.27 -3.16 4.85
CA VAL A 136 -49.85 -3.40 4.97
C VAL A 136 -49.09 -2.66 3.87
N PHE A 137 -48.11 -1.91 4.27
CA PHE A 137 -47.22 -1.15 3.37
C PHE A 137 -45.84 -1.73 3.45
N VAL A 138 -45.35 -2.23 2.31
CA VAL A 138 -43.98 -2.76 2.18
C VAL A 138 -43.11 -1.64 1.62
N THR A 139 -41.93 -1.47 2.18
CA THR A 139 -40.92 -0.51 1.68
C THR A 139 -40.46 -0.91 0.26
N ALA A 140 -40.01 0.07 -0.52
CA ALA A 140 -39.64 -0.14 -1.91
C ALA A 140 -38.46 -1.11 -2.10
N ASP A 141 -37.58 -1.24 -1.11
CA ASP A 141 -36.47 -2.19 -1.03
C ASP A 141 -36.91 -3.59 -0.56
N GLY A 142 -38.15 -3.69 -0.05
CA GLY A 142 -38.68 -4.93 0.49
C GLY A 142 -38.09 -5.35 1.83
N MET A 143 -37.41 -4.43 2.54
CA MET A 143 -36.73 -4.75 3.79
C MET A 143 -37.58 -4.56 5.03
N SER A 144 -38.69 -3.85 4.94
CA SER A 144 -39.64 -3.71 6.06
C SER A 144 -41.08 -3.68 5.57
N ALA A 145 -41.98 -4.17 6.41
CA ALA A 145 -43.42 -4.09 6.22
C ALA A 145 -44.06 -3.46 7.45
N TRP A 146 -45.04 -2.60 7.21
CA TRP A 146 -45.71 -1.78 8.22
C TRP A 146 -47.19 -1.97 8.12
N VAL A 147 -47.87 -2.19 9.27
CA VAL A 147 -49.33 -2.25 9.37
C VAL A 147 -49.85 -0.89 9.75
N TYR A 148 -50.90 -0.46 9.08
CA TYR A 148 -51.64 0.74 9.37
C TYR A 148 -53.12 0.42 9.41
N ALA A 149 -53.78 0.73 10.53
CA ALA A 149 -55.19 0.41 10.73
C ALA A 149 -56.08 1.66 10.67
N TYR A 150 -57.22 1.48 10.04
CA TYR A 150 -58.30 2.45 9.99
C TYR A 150 -59.42 2.02 10.95
N PRO A 151 -60.02 2.96 11.71
CA PRO A 151 -61.09 2.65 12.63
C PRO A 151 -62.38 2.21 11.91
N PRO A 152 -63.30 1.51 12.59
CA PRO A 152 -64.59 1.23 12.07
C PRO A 152 -65.42 2.51 11.93
N VAL A 153 -66.44 2.46 11.08
CA VAL A 153 -67.40 3.57 10.91
C VAL A 153 -68.80 3.03 11.24
N GLY A 154 -69.62 3.78 11.98
CA GLY A 154 -70.93 3.37 12.38
C GLY A 154 -70.90 2.19 13.36
N ARG A 155 -71.61 1.08 13.00
CA ARG A 155 -71.68 -0.16 13.78
C ARG A 155 -70.69 -1.23 13.27
N GLY A 156 -69.64 -0.83 12.54
CA GLY A 156 -68.60 -1.75 12.04
C GLY A 156 -67.87 -2.44 13.20
N ARG A 157 -67.28 -3.61 12.90
CA ARG A 157 -66.45 -4.38 13.84
C ARG A 157 -65.12 -3.68 14.11
N GLU A 158 -64.65 -3.74 15.34
CA GLU A 158 -63.35 -3.30 15.74
C GLU A 158 -62.22 -4.15 15.10
N LEU A 159 -60.98 -3.64 15.14
CA LEU A 159 -59.82 -4.34 14.63
C LEU A 159 -59.63 -5.67 15.37
N ASP A 160 -59.49 -6.75 14.61
CA ASP A 160 -59.27 -8.12 15.10
C ASP A 160 -57.98 -8.68 14.55
N LYS A 161 -57.33 -9.60 15.29
CA LYS A 161 -56.14 -10.36 14.87
C LYS A 161 -56.23 -10.88 13.44
N LYS A 162 -57.38 -11.44 13.09
CA LYS A 162 -57.60 -12.02 11.77
C LYS A 162 -57.50 -10.96 10.66
N MET A 163 -57.96 -9.74 10.89
CA MET A 163 -57.85 -8.66 9.88
C MET A 163 -56.39 -8.27 9.63
N ILE A 164 -55.54 -8.31 10.67
CA ILE A 164 -54.11 -8.04 10.54
C ILE A 164 -53.41 -9.14 9.77
N LEU A 165 -53.71 -10.41 10.11
CA LEU A 165 -53.14 -11.56 9.41
C LEU A 165 -53.55 -11.64 7.95
N ASP A 166 -54.83 -11.36 7.66
CA ASP A 166 -55.36 -11.30 6.30
C ASP A 166 -54.70 -10.19 5.49
N ALA A 167 -54.42 -9.03 6.09
CA ALA A 167 -53.72 -7.93 5.45
C ALA A 167 -52.23 -8.25 5.16
N LEU A 168 -51.54 -8.95 6.07
CA LEU A 168 -50.17 -9.42 5.85
C LEU A 168 -50.12 -10.46 4.70
N ALA A 169 -51.11 -11.36 4.67
CA ALA A 169 -51.22 -12.37 3.60
C ALA A 169 -51.52 -11.72 2.25
N GLU A 170 -52.41 -10.72 2.18
CA GLU A 170 -52.73 -9.96 0.96
C GLU A 170 -51.49 -9.21 0.44
N ALA A 171 -50.70 -8.63 1.33
CA ALA A 171 -49.44 -7.97 1.00
C ALA A 171 -48.29 -8.95 0.67
N LYS A 172 -48.54 -10.27 0.78
CA LYS A 172 -47.55 -11.34 0.53
C LYS A 172 -46.31 -11.26 1.43
N VAL A 173 -46.44 -10.78 2.63
CA VAL A 173 -45.36 -10.76 3.62
C VAL A 173 -45.24 -12.18 4.19
N VAL A 174 -44.05 -12.79 4.04
CA VAL A 174 -43.81 -14.20 4.42
C VAL A 174 -42.55 -14.40 5.26
N PHE A 175 -41.72 -13.36 5.40
CA PHE A 175 -40.47 -13.46 6.13
C PHE A 175 -40.35 -12.37 7.18
N GLY A 176 -39.78 -12.73 8.35
CA GLY A 176 -39.48 -11.79 9.44
C GLY A 176 -40.67 -11.13 10.09
N ILE A 177 -41.83 -11.80 10.09
CA ILE A 177 -43.09 -11.28 10.67
C ILE A 177 -42.99 -11.31 12.18
N ASP A 178 -43.37 -10.21 12.82
CA ASP A 178 -43.59 -10.16 14.26
C ASP A 178 -44.91 -10.84 14.62
N GLU A 179 -44.82 -12.07 15.09
CA GLU A 179 -45.99 -12.85 15.50
C GLU A 179 -46.76 -12.21 16.68
N THR A 180 -46.07 -11.44 17.51
CA THR A 180 -46.70 -10.79 18.70
C THR A 180 -47.56 -9.59 18.30
N LEU A 181 -47.27 -8.93 17.18
CA LEU A 181 -47.99 -7.77 16.71
C LEU A 181 -49.47 -8.05 16.49
N SER A 182 -49.81 -9.17 15.89
CA SER A 182 -51.19 -9.54 15.60
C SER A 182 -52.02 -9.78 16.85
N ASP A 183 -51.40 -10.13 17.99
CA ASP A 183 -52.05 -10.36 19.28
C ASP A 183 -52.16 -9.08 20.09
N THR A 184 -51.20 -8.21 20.03
CA THR A 184 -51.10 -7.02 20.90
C THR A 184 -51.71 -5.76 20.28
N MET A 185 -51.64 -5.61 18.96
CA MET A 185 -52.14 -4.42 18.26
C MET A 185 -53.67 -4.19 18.41
N PRO A 186 -54.55 -5.23 18.37
CA PRO A 186 -55.99 -5.00 18.58
C PRO A 186 -56.35 -4.38 19.90
N ASP A 187 -55.60 -4.62 20.96
CA ASP A 187 -55.80 -4.11 22.30
C ASP A 187 -55.09 -2.79 22.58
N ASP A 188 -54.24 -2.34 21.65
CA ASP A 188 -53.48 -1.10 21.76
C ASP A 188 -54.44 0.12 21.69
N ALA A 189 -54.31 1.04 22.65
CA ALA A 189 -55.07 2.29 22.68
C ALA A 189 -54.82 3.18 21.43
N GLN A 190 -53.66 3.05 20.83
CA GLN A 190 -53.23 3.82 19.65
C GLN A 190 -53.28 3.03 18.35
N ARG A 191 -53.97 1.89 18.30
CA ARG A 191 -54.03 0.99 17.15
C ARG A 191 -54.42 1.62 15.81
N TYR A 192 -55.13 2.74 15.86
CA TYR A 192 -55.61 3.42 14.66
C TYR A 192 -54.78 4.65 14.32
N PHE A 193 -54.58 4.87 13.00
CA PHE A 193 -53.87 6.02 12.45
C PHE A 193 -52.36 6.04 12.76
N HIS A 194 -51.77 4.92 13.19
CA HIS A 194 -50.35 4.75 13.42
C HIS A 194 -49.78 3.62 12.58
N LEU A 195 -48.48 3.74 12.27
CA LEU A 195 -47.71 2.68 11.58
C LEU A 195 -47.04 1.79 12.62
N PHE A 196 -47.32 0.51 12.55
CA PHE A 196 -46.67 -0.50 13.37
C PHE A 196 -45.71 -1.32 12.52
N PRO A 197 -44.46 -1.52 12.96
CA PRO A 197 -43.55 -2.41 12.27
C PRO A 197 -44.08 -3.85 12.38
N ALA A 198 -44.27 -4.49 11.25
CA ALA A 198 -44.87 -5.83 11.19
C ALA A 198 -43.91 -6.92 10.71
N ALA A 199 -42.93 -6.56 9.91
CA ALA A 199 -41.91 -7.50 9.47
C ALA A 199 -40.61 -6.80 9.10
N LEU A 200 -39.48 -7.47 9.35
CA LEU A 200 -38.16 -7.02 8.94
C LEU A 200 -37.48 -8.10 8.08
N GLY A 201 -36.88 -7.66 6.97
CA GLY A 201 -36.02 -8.47 6.15
C GLY A 201 -34.64 -8.64 6.78
N ARG A 202 -33.92 -9.67 6.39
CA ARG A 202 -32.53 -9.88 6.76
C ARG A 202 -31.64 -9.17 5.71
N PRO A 203 -30.76 -8.24 6.12
CA PRO A 203 -29.85 -7.58 5.21
C PRO A 203 -28.80 -8.56 4.66
N THR A 204 -28.20 -8.22 3.52
CA THR A 204 -27.06 -8.96 2.96
C THR A 204 -25.79 -8.64 3.74
N VAL A 205 -24.96 -9.66 4.01
CA VAL A 205 -23.61 -9.46 4.56
C VAL A 205 -22.60 -9.74 3.44
N PRO A 206 -21.92 -8.73 2.91
CA PRO A 206 -20.91 -8.96 1.88
C PRO A 206 -19.70 -9.70 2.44
N GLY A 207 -19.13 -10.61 1.64
CA GLY A 207 -17.89 -11.28 1.98
C GLY A 207 -16.72 -10.29 2.06
N LYS A 208 -15.80 -10.53 2.97
CA LYS A 208 -14.55 -9.75 3.10
C LYS A 208 -13.54 -10.26 2.06
N ASP A 209 -12.86 -9.34 1.38
CA ASP A 209 -11.81 -9.69 0.43
C ASP A 209 -10.60 -10.31 1.14
N GLY A 210 -9.97 -11.27 0.45
CA GLY A 210 -8.70 -11.84 0.91
C GLY A 210 -7.60 -10.79 0.96
N ARG A 211 -6.67 -10.93 1.87
CA ARG A 211 -5.54 -10.02 2.05
C ARG A 211 -4.23 -10.77 2.23
N ILE A 212 -3.12 -10.09 1.93
CA ILE A 212 -1.78 -10.62 2.14
C ILE A 212 -1.12 -9.84 3.26
N ILE A 213 -0.52 -10.57 4.20
CA ILE A 213 0.25 -10.02 5.31
C ILE A 213 1.71 -10.34 5.02
N ASP A 214 2.47 -9.34 4.61
CA ASP A 214 3.88 -9.50 4.28
C ASP A 214 4.72 -9.53 5.57
N LEU A 215 5.64 -10.50 5.67
CA LEU A 215 6.62 -10.58 6.75
C LEU A 215 7.93 -9.86 6.39
N PHE A 216 8.14 -9.59 5.08
CA PHE A 216 9.29 -8.89 4.54
C PHE A 216 8.87 -7.61 3.82
N SER A 217 9.69 -6.58 3.90
CA SER A 217 9.40 -5.30 3.23
C SER A 217 9.41 -5.44 1.72
N ARG A 218 8.38 -4.90 1.05
CA ARG A 218 8.32 -4.82 -0.43
C ARG A 218 9.27 -3.78 -1.01
N LYS A 219 9.64 -2.77 -0.21
CA LYS A 219 10.63 -1.76 -0.60
C LYS A 219 11.88 -1.99 0.25
N ALA A 220 13.00 -2.19 -0.41
CA ALA A 220 14.30 -2.13 0.23
C ALA A 220 14.61 -0.66 0.54
N GLU A 221 14.02 -0.10 1.58
CA GLU A 221 14.43 1.20 2.09
C GLU A 221 15.74 1.01 2.84
N ARG A 222 16.85 1.38 2.21
CA ARG A 222 18.15 1.46 2.84
C ARG A 222 18.15 2.68 3.76
N LYS A 223 17.81 2.49 5.03
CA LYS A 223 17.97 3.53 6.05
C LYS A 223 19.37 3.42 6.62
N ILE A 224 20.24 4.33 6.23
CA ILE A 224 21.53 4.53 6.91
C ILE A 224 21.19 4.94 8.34
N LYS A 225 21.45 4.04 9.30
CA LYS A 225 21.26 4.35 10.72
C LYS A 225 22.53 5.02 11.23
N THR A 226 22.39 6.21 11.78
CA THR A 226 23.44 6.91 12.49
C THR A 226 23.21 6.81 14.00
N ASP A 227 24.27 6.63 14.77
CA ASP A 227 24.24 6.69 16.24
C ASP A 227 24.17 8.15 16.73
N GLU A 228 24.07 8.32 18.05
CA GLU A 228 24.06 9.65 18.72
C GLU A 228 25.32 10.48 18.43
N TYR A 229 26.38 9.85 17.93
CA TYR A 229 27.65 10.48 17.56
C TYR A 229 27.81 10.68 16.05
N ASN A 230 26.71 10.58 15.28
CA ASN A 230 26.72 10.70 13.82
C ASN A 230 27.65 9.69 13.11
N ARG A 231 27.76 8.46 13.65
CA ARG A 231 28.49 7.36 13.02
C ARG A 231 27.50 6.47 12.29
N VAL A 232 27.81 6.12 11.06
CA VAL A 232 27.02 5.15 10.29
C VAL A 232 27.28 3.75 10.81
N ASP A 233 26.22 3.01 11.08
CA ASP A 233 26.32 1.56 11.33
C ASP A 233 26.30 0.82 10.00
N TYR A 234 27.47 0.57 9.44
CA TYR A 234 27.63 -0.13 8.16
C TYR A 234 27.19 -1.60 8.22
N ALA A 235 27.19 -2.23 9.41
CA ALA A 235 26.64 -3.56 9.58
C ALA A 235 25.11 -3.56 9.44
N ALA A 236 24.46 -2.47 9.89
CA ALA A 236 23.01 -2.29 9.75
C ALA A 236 22.58 -1.86 8.33
N VAL A 237 23.49 -1.33 7.51
CA VAL A 237 23.22 -1.05 6.07
C VAL A 237 22.97 -2.35 5.32
N SER A 238 23.59 -3.44 5.74
CA SER A 238 23.32 -4.79 5.28
C SER A 238 21.97 -5.32 5.79
N CYS A 239 20.88 -4.56 5.60
CA CYS A 239 19.51 -5.06 5.81
C CYS A 239 19.14 -6.11 4.76
N VAL A 240 19.99 -7.13 4.66
CA VAL A 240 19.70 -8.31 3.86
C VAL A 240 18.64 -9.09 4.61
N GLN A 241 17.43 -9.10 4.08
CA GLN A 241 16.31 -9.88 4.60
C GLN A 241 16.56 -11.35 4.23
N ASN A 242 17.38 -12.05 5.01
CA ASN A 242 17.66 -13.47 4.81
C ASN A 242 16.50 -14.32 5.28
N VAL A 243 16.27 -15.40 4.58
CA VAL A 243 15.25 -16.42 4.90
C VAL A 243 15.86 -17.80 4.75
N SER A 244 15.50 -18.70 5.65
CA SER A 244 15.88 -20.12 5.56
C SER A 244 14.89 -20.89 4.69
N GLU A 245 15.31 -22.02 4.14
CA GLU A 245 14.40 -22.92 3.40
C GLU A 245 13.24 -23.36 4.29
N GLY A 246 12.01 -23.24 3.79
CA GLY A 246 10.77 -23.55 4.52
C GLY A 246 10.25 -22.43 5.44
N GLU A 247 10.94 -21.30 5.55
CA GLU A 247 10.52 -20.16 6.35
C GLU A 247 9.42 -19.35 5.64
N PRO A 248 8.42 -18.80 6.39
CA PRO A 248 7.33 -18.06 5.80
C PRO A 248 7.77 -16.67 5.30
N ILE A 249 7.33 -16.30 4.09
CA ILE A 249 7.57 -14.99 3.47
C ILE A 249 6.35 -14.08 3.63
N CYS A 250 5.14 -14.60 3.45
CA CYS A 250 3.90 -13.87 3.69
C CYS A 250 2.76 -14.82 4.03
N HIS A 251 1.78 -14.32 4.77
CA HIS A 251 0.53 -15.00 5.06
C HIS A 251 -0.58 -14.55 4.12
N ILE A 252 -1.41 -15.49 3.69
CA ILE A 252 -2.52 -15.27 2.78
C ILE A 252 -3.81 -15.53 3.55
N VAL A 253 -4.56 -14.49 3.83
CA VAL A 253 -5.87 -14.59 4.45
C VAL A 253 -6.90 -14.84 3.34
N PRO A 254 -7.62 -15.97 3.37
CA PRO A 254 -8.62 -16.26 2.36
C PRO A 254 -9.81 -15.30 2.43
N PRO A 255 -10.53 -15.10 1.32
CA PRO A 255 -11.76 -14.33 1.34
C PRO A 255 -12.86 -15.07 2.06
N THR A 256 -13.81 -14.34 2.65
CA THR A 256 -15.01 -14.94 3.25
C THR A 256 -16.14 -15.01 2.23
N LYS A 257 -17.02 -16.01 2.38
CA LYS A 257 -18.25 -16.08 1.62
C LYS A 257 -19.23 -15.02 2.11
N ALA A 258 -20.03 -14.52 1.18
CA ALA A 258 -21.12 -13.63 1.51
C ALA A 258 -22.32 -14.39 2.06
N GLU A 259 -23.12 -13.73 2.90
CA GLU A 259 -24.39 -14.25 3.37
C GLU A 259 -25.54 -13.55 2.63
N PRO A 260 -26.40 -14.31 1.93
CA PRO A 260 -27.52 -13.72 1.24
C PRO A 260 -28.55 -13.18 2.24
N GLY A 261 -29.11 -12.03 1.93
CA GLY A 261 -30.23 -11.45 2.64
C GLY A 261 -31.56 -12.07 2.22
N CYS A 262 -32.64 -11.66 2.92
CA CYS A 262 -34.01 -12.04 2.55
C CYS A 262 -34.94 -10.86 2.77
N SER A 263 -35.74 -10.52 1.76
CA SER A 263 -36.76 -9.49 1.87
C SER A 263 -37.98 -10.01 2.66
N VAL A 264 -38.83 -9.11 3.16
CA VAL A 264 -40.08 -9.49 3.84
C VAL A 264 -41.05 -10.26 2.92
N LEU A 265 -40.89 -10.15 1.61
CA LEU A 265 -41.65 -10.90 0.59
C LEU A 265 -41.05 -12.29 0.31
N GLY A 266 -40.04 -12.75 1.07
CA GLY A 266 -39.36 -14.03 0.86
C GLY A 266 -38.42 -14.06 -0.34
N ARG A 267 -38.07 -12.92 -0.95
CA ARG A 267 -37.11 -12.86 -2.05
C ARG A 267 -35.70 -12.87 -1.46
N GLU A 268 -34.87 -13.81 -1.92
CA GLU A 268 -33.46 -13.84 -1.60
C GLU A 268 -32.73 -12.64 -2.25
N LEU A 269 -31.92 -11.95 -1.44
CA LEU A 269 -31.10 -10.82 -1.89
C LEU A 269 -29.66 -11.32 -2.01
N PRO A 270 -29.10 -11.34 -3.26
CA PRO A 270 -27.74 -11.82 -3.46
C PRO A 270 -26.73 -10.88 -2.81
N ALA A 271 -25.73 -11.46 -2.15
CA ALA A 271 -24.58 -10.76 -1.65
C ALA A 271 -23.33 -11.11 -2.46
N ARG A 272 -22.34 -10.24 -2.45
CA ARG A 272 -21.10 -10.44 -3.19
C ARG A 272 -20.08 -11.16 -2.31
N ASP A 273 -19.57 -12.30 -2.78
CA ASP A 273 -18.44 -12.98 -2.15
C ASP A 273 -17.17 -12.12 -2.19
N GLY A 274 -16.33 -12.28 -1.18
CA GLY A 274 -15.00 -11.67 -1.15
C GLY A 274 -14.11 -12.21 -2.28
N ILE A 275 -13.24 -11.35 -2.79
CA ILE A 275 -12.30 -11.67 -3.88
C ILE A 275 -10.99 -12.17 -3.28
N ALA A 276 -10.45 -13.28 -3.79
CA ALA A 276 -9.15 -13.78 -3.36
C ALA A 276 -8.01 -12.81 -3.69
N ALA A 277 -7.10 -12.59 -2.75
CA ALA A 277 -5.91 -11.78 -2.99
C ALA A 277 -4.96 -12.49 -3.97
N THR A 278 -4.29 -11.71 -4.82
CA THR A 278 -3.29 -12.26 -5.74
C THR A 278 -2.02 -12.62 -4.97
N VAL A 279 -1.67 -13.92 -4.96
CA VAL A 279 -0.48 -14.41 -4.26
C VAL A 279 0.79 -13.87 -4.94
N PRO A 280 1.69 -13.18 -4.20
CA PRO A 280 2.92 -12.61 -4.75
C PRO A 280 4.03 -13.68 -4.90
N LYS A 281 3.75 -14.74 -5.66
CA LYS A 281 4.67 -15.85 -5.90
C LYS A 281 5.72 -15.47 -6.95
N GLY A 282 7.00 -15.72 -6.66
CA GLY A 282 8.11 -15.51 -7.58
C GLY A 282 9.10 -16.68 -7.60
N ARG A 283 10.34 -16.40 -8.00
CA ARG A 283 11.37 -17.44 -8.13
C ARG A 283 11.79 -17.95 -6.74
N ASN A 284 11.98 -19.26 -6.59
CA ASN A 284 12.36 -19.94 -5.35
C ASN A 284 11.39 -19.69 -4.18
N THR A 285 10.10 -19.55 -4.47
CA THR A 285 9.04 -19.51 -3.46
C THR A 285 8.02 -20.61 -3.72
N VAL A 286 7.49 -21.22 -2.67
CA VAL A 286 6.52 -22.32 -2.72
C VAL A 286 5.33 -21.96 -1.86
N LEU A 287 4.13 -22.25 -2.33
CA LEU A 287 2.91 -22.11 -1.55
C LEU A 287 2.76 -23.33 -0.65
N SER A 288 2.35 -23.14 0.61
CA SER A 288 2.01 -24.21 1.53
C SER A 288 0.87 -25.09 0.98
N GLU A 289 0.72 -26.32 1.47
CA GLU A 289 -0.30 -27.26 1.01
C GLU A 289 -1.73 -26.72 1.20
N ASP A 290 -1.97 -25.98 2.26
CA ASP A 290 -3.26 -25.32 2.57
C ASP A 290 -3.46 -23.99 1.83
N GLY A 291 -2.45 -23.50 1.11
CA GLY A 291 -2.52 -22.26 0.33
C GLY A 291 -2.54 -20.97 1.16
N THR A 292 -2.27 -21.05 2.48
CA THR A 292 -2.36 -19.91 3.40
C THR A 292 -1.03 -19.20 3.63
N VAL A 293 0.11 -19.81 3.27
CA VAL A 293 1.45 -19.27 3.50
C VAL A 293 2.31 -19.41 2.26
N LEU A 294 3.04 -18.36 1.91
CA LEU A 294 4.10 -18.41 0.91
C LEU A 294 5.43 -18.67 1.64
N LEU A 295 6.11 -19.76 1.29
CA LEU A 295 7.34 -20.23 1.92
C LEU A 295 8.54 -20.02 0.99
N ALA A 296 9.73 -19.87 1.58
CA ALA A 296 10.98 -19.91 0.84
C ALA A 296 11.30 -21.35 0.42
N ALA A 297 11.58 -21.57 -0.87
CA ALA A 297 11.99 -22.88 -1.40
C ALA A 297 13.49 -23.16 -1.22
N ARG A 298 14.27 -22.15 -0.81
CA ARG A 298 15.72 -22.22 -0.56
C ARG A 298 16.12 -21.14 0.43
N THR A 299 17.21 -21.37 1.13
CA THR A 299 17.87 -20.34 1.94
C THR A 299 18.46 -19.27 1.02
N GLY A 300 18.29 -17.99 1.39
CA GLY A 300 18.78 -16.86 0.62
C GLY A 300 18.18 -15.53 1.03
N ARG A 301 18.40 -14.50 0.21
CA ARG A 301 17.86 -13.16 0.39
C ARG A 301 16.48 -13.03 -0.25
N VAL A 302 15.51 -12.53 0.52
CA VAL A 302 14.17 -12.22 0.03
C VAL A 302 14.18 -10.84 -0.64
N GLU A 303 13.63 -10.77 -1.84
CA GLU A 303 13.47 -9.53 -2.60
C GLU A 303 12.08 -9.49 -3.26
N PHE A 304 11.49 -8.30 -3.36
CA PHE A 304 10.24 -8.08 -4.07
C PHE A 304 10.50 -7.38 -5.40
N ASN A 305 10.23 -8.06 -6.52
CA ASN A 305 10.52 -7.56 -7.88
C ASN A 305 9.36 -6.75 -8.50
N GLY A 306 8.46 -6.18 -7.70
CA GLY A 306 7.27 -5.45 -8.15
C GLY A 306 6.06 -6.32 -8.49
N ARG A 307 6.24 -7.64 -8.68
CA ARG A 307 5.15 -8.61 -8.96
C ARG A 307 5.05 -9.70 -7.91
N GLY A 308 6.18 -10.15 -7.37
CA GLY A 308 6.22 -11.23 -6.39
C GLY A 308 7.52 -11.23 -5.59
N PHE A 309 7.50 -11.98 -4.49
CA PHE A 309 8.69 -12.25 -3.70
C PHE A 309 9.53 -13.32 -4.38
N GLN A 310 10.83 -13.09 -4.44
CA GLN A 310 11.81 -14.07 -4.91
C GLN A 310 12.90 -14.25 -3.88
N VAL A 311 13.50 -15.44 -3.82
CA VAL A 311 14.63 -15.74 -2.95
C VAL A 311 15.87 -15.90 -3.82
N LYS A 312 16.84 -14.99 -3.64
CA LYS A 312 18.16 -15.07 -4.30
C LYS A 312 19.12 -15.89 -3.44
N PRO A 313 19.91 -16.79 -4.01
CA PRO A 313 20.89 -17.55 -3.25
C PRO A 313 21.99 -16.63 -2.69
N VAL A 314 22.46 -16.89 -1.48
CA VAL A 314 23.57 -16.21 -0.80
C VAL A 314 24.68 -17.22 -0.55
N LEU A 315 25.93 -16.89 -0.92
CA LEU A 315 27.13 -17.66 -0.58
C LEU A 315 27.74 -17.09 0.70
N GLU A 316 27.71 -17.85 1.78
CA GLU A 316 28.34 -17.46 3.04
C GLU A 316 29.75 -18.06 3.17
N ILE A 317 30.73 -17.21 3.45
CA ILE A 317 32.13 -17.58 3.71
C ILE A 317 32.40 -17.29 5.20
N GLY A 318 32.51 -18.38 6.01
CA GLY A 318 32.66 -18.28 7.47
C GLY A 318 34.02 -17.77 7.96
N GLY A 319 34.99 -17.52 7.08
CA GLY A 319 36.34 -17.08 7.39
C GLY A 319 36.88 -16.07 6.39
N ASN A 320 38.21 -16.02 6.28
CA ASN A 320 38.90 -15.14 5.33
C ASN A 320 38.84 -15.68 3.90
N VAL A 321 38.94 -14.77 2.94
CA VAL A 321 39.25 -15.09 1.56
C VAL A 321 40.77 -15.05 1.42
N ASP A 322 41.36 -16.23 1.45
CA ASP A 322 42.82 -16.45 1.43
C ASP A 322 43.18 -17.65 0.54
N TYR A 323 44.40 -18.16 0.66
CA TYR A 323 44.87 -19.33 -0.12
C TYR A 323 44.05 -20.61 0.11
N SER A 324 43.28 -20.72 1.22
CA SER A 324 42.43 -21.88 1.48
C SER A 324 41.06 -21.75 0.78
N THR A 325 40.56 -20.55 0.64
CA THR A 325 39.27 -20.25 -0.03
C THR A 325 39.46 -20.03 -1.53
N GLY A 326 40.54 -19.36 -1.93
CA GLY A 326 40.84 -18.96 -3.31
C GLY A 326 39.95 -17.82 -3.81
N ASN A 327 40.00 -17.57 -5.11
CA ASN A 327 39.15 -16.55 -5.74
C ASN A 327 37.70 -17.00 -5.79
N ILE A 328 36.77 -16.05 -5.56
CA ILE A 328 35.34 -16.31 -5.56
C ILE A 328 34.70 -15.69 -6.80
N ASN A 329 33.84 -16.46 -7.47
CA ASN A 329 32.98 -15.99 -8.56
C ASN A 329 31.58 -16.62 -8.38
N PHE A 330 30.55 -15.83 -8.05
CA PHE A 330 29.25 -16.33 -7.70
C PHE A 330 28.11 -15.57 -8.40
N LEU A 331 27.01 -16.27 -8.74
CA LEU A 331 25.88 -15.71 -9.47
C LEU A 331 24.83 -15.03 -8.58
N GLY A 332 24.99 -15.07 -7.26
CA GLY A 332 24.10 -14.44 -6.27
C GLY A 332 24.87 -13.47 -5.39
N ASP A 333 24.39 -13.30 -4.17
CA ASP A 333 25.05 -12.48 -3.16
C ASP A 333 26.16 -13.25 -2.44
N VAL A 334 27.19 -12.53 -2.00
CA VAL A 334 28.32 -13.11 -1.25
C VAL A 334 28.45 -12.41 0.09
N HIS A 335 28.54 -13.17 1.18
CA HIS A 335 28.79 -12.66 2.52
C HIS A 335 30.06 -13.29 3.11
N ILE A 336 31.04 -12.46 3.42
CA ILE A 336 32.35 -12.86 3.94
C ILE A 336 32.46 -12.36 5.39
N HIS A 337 32.48 -13.30 6.34
CA HIS A 337 32.59 -12.95 7.79
C HIS A 337 34.01 -12.56 8.21
N GLY A 338 35.01 -12.90 7.41
CA GLY A 338 36.41 -12.58 7.64
C GLY A 338 36.93 -11.43 6.78
N ASP A 339 38.26 -11.41 6.61
CA ASP A 339 38.97 -10.45 5.81
C ASP A 339 39.15 -10.95 4.37
N VAL A 340 39.35 -10.05 3.39
CA VAL A 340 39.78 -10.39 2.05
C VAL A 340 41.27 -10.05 1.93
N CYS A 341 42.09 -11.09 1.88
CA CYS A 341 43.54 -10.95 1.86
C CYS A 341 44.07 -10.44 0.51
N THR A 342 45.28 -9.92 0.54
CA THR A 342 46.00 -9.37 -0.63
C THR A 342 46.07 -10.34 -1.78
N GLY A 343 45.75 -9.90 -3.00
CA GLY A 343 45.91 -10.63 -4.28
C GLY A 343 44.74 -11.51 -4.65
N PHE A 344 43.70 -11.61 -3.84
CA PHE A 344 42.49 -12.38 -4.17
C PHE A 344 41.45 -11.52 -4.88
N THR A 345 40.58 -12.21 -5.61
CA THR A 345 39.49 -11.61 -6.38
C THR A 345 38.16 -12.19 -5.92
N VAL A 346 37.22 -11.32 -5.60
CA VAL A 346 35.83 -11.68 -5.28
C VAL A 346 34.89 -11.01 -6.28
N ARG A 347 34.14 -11.82 -7.00
CA ARG A 347 33.11 -11.36 -7.95
C ARG A 347 31.77 -11.95 -7.62
N ALA A 348 30.75 -11.11 -7.56
CA ALA A 348 29.36 -11.53 -7.41
C ALA A 348 28.47 -10.79 -8.41
N MET A 349 27.46 -11.47 -8.94
CA MET A 349 26.43 -10.81 -9.74
C MET A 349 25.39 -10.08 -8.88
N GLY A 350 25.33 -10.39 -7.59
CA GLY A 350 24.56 -9.69 -6.56
C GLY A 350 25.43 -8.79 -5.71
N SER A 351 24.98 -8.55 -4.47
CA SER A 351 25.70 -7.74 -3.48
C SER A 351 26.86 -8.52 -2.83
N ILE A 352 27.91 -7.79 -2.44
CA ILE A 352 29.01 -8.35 -1.65
C ILE A 352 29.05 -7.64 -0.30
N THR A 353 29.04 -8.43 0.79
CA THR A 353 29.22 -7.93 2.15
C THR A 353 30.48 -8.53 2.74
N VAL A 354 31.38 -7.68 3.28
CA VAL A 354 32.59 -8.08 3.96
C VAL A 354 32.58 -7.52 5.38
N ASP A 355 32.49 -8.40 6.38
CA ASP A 355 32.50 -8.00 7.81
C ASP A 355 33.90 -7.59 8.27
N GLY A 356 34.94 -8.08 7.59
CA GLY A 356 36.34 -7.83 7.85
C GLY A 356 36.93 -6.62 7.15
N VAL A 357 38.25 -6.65 6.99
CA VAL A 357 39.06 -5.68 6.23
C VAL A 357 39.35 -6.22 4.84
N VAL A 358 39.27 -5.34 3.86
CA VAL A 358 39.72 -5.65 2.48
C VAL A 358 41.13 -5.12 2.30
N GLU A 359 42.08 -6.02 2.02
CA GLU A 359 43.44 -5.65 1.70
C GLU A 359 43.59 -5.34 0.20
N ALA A 360 44.83 -5.34 -0.33
CA ALA A 360 45.15 -5.10 -1.73
C ALA A 360 44.59 -6.22 -2.66
N SER A 361 43.27 -6.21 -2.86
CA SER A 361 42.49 -7.23 -3.58
C SER A 361 41.50 -6.58 -4.57
N THR A 362 40.87 -7.38 -5.40
CA THR A 362 39.85 -6.93 -6.36
C THR A 362 38.50 -7.43 -5.95
N ILE A 363 37.55 -6.50 -5.73
CA ILE A 363 36.16 -6.82 -5.40
C ILE A 363 35.24 -6.19 -6.45
N GLU A 364 34.40 -7.00 -7.06
CA GLU A 364 33.45 -6.59 -8.11
C GLU A 364 32.06 -7.09 -7.74
N ALA A 365 31.14 -6.18 -7.33
CA ALA A 365 29.75 -6.44 -7.03
C ALA A 365 28.85 -6.00 -8.20
N GLY A 366 27.95 -6.86 -8.63
CA GLY A 366 26.91 -6.53 -9.60
C GLY A 366 25.76 -5.71 -9.02
N GLU A 367 25.65 -5.65 -7.70
CA GLU A 367 24.78 -4.75 -6.94
C GLU A 367 25.66 -3.97 -5.95
N ASP A 368 25.28 -3.91 -4.65
CA ASP A 368 26.03 -3.12 -3.67
C ASP A 368 27.30 -3.81 -3.16
N LEU A 369 28.27 -2.98 -2.78
CA LEU A 369 29.43 -3.40 -2.05
C LEU A 369 29.45 -2.80 -0.65
N ILE A 370 29.42 -3.65 0.39
CA ILE A 370 29.41 -3.25 1.80
C ILE A 370 30.66 -3.78 2.48
N ILE A 371 31.50 -2.89 3.00
CA ILE A 371 32.73 -3.23 3.72
C ILE A 371 32.61 -2.66 5.14
N VAL A 372 32.27 -3.51 6.11
CA VAL A 372 31.91 -3.07 7.47
C VAL A 372 33.08 -2.39 8.18
N LYS A 373 34.27 -2.95 8.10
CA LYS A 373 35.46 -2.33 8.71
C LYS A 373 36.14 -1.34 7.78
N GLY A 374 36.29 -1.64 6.49
CA GLY A 374 36.94 -0.77 5.51
C GLY A 374 38.00 -1.48 4.69
N ALA A 375 38.73 -0.72 3.86
CA ALA A 375 39.75 -1.27 2.97
C ALA A 375 41.09 -0.54 3.08
N GLN A 376 42.19 -1.33 3.02
CA GLN A 376 43.56 -0.86 2.95
C GLN A 376 44.20 -1.43 1.68
N GLY A 377 44.24 -0.64 0.62
CA GLY A 377 44.47 -1.15 -0.72
C GLY A 377 45.91 -1.15 -1.21
N ASP A 378 46.86 -0.53 -0.51
CA ASP A 378 48.25 -0.39 -0.92
C ASP A 378 48.41 0.03 -2.40
N SER A 379 47.53 0.93 -2.87
CA SER A 379 47.41 1.38 -4.28
C SER A 379 47.12 0.29 -5.31
N ARG A 380 46.68 -0.89 -4.88
CA ARG A 380 46.37 -2.04 -5.73
C ARG A 380 44.97 -2.61 -5.56
N ALA A 381 44.26 -2.16 -4.51
CA ALA A 381 42.86 -2.57 -4.33
C ALA A 381 41.97 -1.90 -5.37
N ILE A 382 41.09 -2.71 -5.97
CA ILE A 382 40.07 -2.29 -6.91
C ILE A 382 38.71 -2.67 -6.30
N LEU A 383 37.91 -1.69 -5.99
CA LEU A 383 36.58 -1.84 -5.42
C LEU A 383 35.57 -1.34 -6.43
N ARG A 384 34.76 -2.24 -7.00
CA ARG A 384 33.78 -1.89 -8.02
C ARG A 384 32.39 -2.35 -7.62
N SER A 385 31.39 -1.47 -7.77
CA SER A 385 29.98 -1.74 -7.60
C SER A 385 29.18 -1.18 -8.77
N SER A 386 28.18 -1.96 -9.24
CA SER A 386 27.21 -1.45 -10.21
C SER A 386 26.10 -0.61 -9.58
N HIS A 387 26.04 -0.55 -8.25
CA HIS A 387 25.19 0.33 -7.44
C HIS A 387 26.08 1.14 -6.48
N SER A 388 25.74 1.14 -5.19
CA SER A 388 26.42 1.93 -4.19
C SER A 388 27.53 1.17 -3.46
N ILE A 389 28.49 1.92 -2.91
CA ILE A 389 29.56 1.40 -2.05
C ILE A 389 29.42 2.00 -0.64
N TYR A 390 29.46 1.14 0.36
CA TYR A 390 29.42 1.50 1.78
C TYR A 390 30.68 0.96 2.47
N ALA A 391 31.52 1.85 2.96
CA ALA A 391 32.77 1.44 3.62
C ALA A 391 33.16 2.39 4.74
N LYS A 392 33.51 1.87 5.93
CA LYS A 392 33.87 2.71 7.05
C LYS A 392 35.11 3.56 6.78
N TYR A 393 36.15 2.99 6.19
CA TYR A 393 37.31 3.74 5.71
C TYR A 393 37.87 3.11 4.43
N LEU A 394 38.44 3.96 3.59
CA LEU A 394 39.13 3.55 2.38
C LEU A 394 40.48 4.23 2.34
N GLU A 395 41.56 3.46 2.22
CA GLU A 395 42.94 3.93 2.16
C GLU A 395 43.67 3.34 0.95
N SER A 396 44.20 4.19 0.11
CA SER A 396 45.00 3.82 -1.07
C SER A 396 44.29 2.82 -1.98
N CYS A 397 43.01 3.08 -2.31
CA CYS A 397 42.13 2.25 -3.12
C CYS A 397 41.69 2.99 -4.38
N CYS A 398 41.49 2.21 -5.48
CA CYS A 398 40.69 2.65 -6.63
C CYS A 398 39.23 2.20 -6.45
N VAL A 399 38.30 3.16 -6.47
CA VAL A 399 36.89 2.93 -6.13
C VAL A 399 36.01 3.35 -7.29
N TYR A 400 35.12 2.45 -7.72
CA TYR A 400 34.17 2.69 -8.83
C TYR A 400 32.75 2.40 -8.34
N ALA A 401 31.94 3.44 -8.10
CA ALA A 401 30.53 3.34 -7.70
C ALA A 401 29.65 3.94 -8.80
N ARG A 402 28.72 3.16 -9.34
CA ARG A 402 27.78 3.64 -10.36
C ARG A 402 26.63 4.47 -9.79
N GLU A 403 26.36 4.31 -8.52
CA GLU A 403 25.46 5.17 -7.75
C GLU A 403 26.29 5.92 -6.70
N ASP A 404 25.98 5.78 -5.42
CA ASP A 404 26.56 6.58 -4.36
C ASP A 404 27.75 5.89 -3.65
N LEU A 405 28.66 6.70 -3.11
CA LEU A 405 29.71 6.24 -2.20
C LEU A 405 29.50 6.85 -0.81
N HIS A 406 29.36 5.98 0.20
CA HIS A 406 29.28 6.38 1.61
C HIS A 406 30.51 5.88 2.37
N SER A 407 31.24 6.81 3.02
CA SER A 407 32.39 6.47 3.83
C SER A 407 32.61 7.44 5.00
N ASP A 408 33.27 6.98 6.08
CA ASP A 408 33.70 7.86 7.16
C ASP A 408 35.01 8.57 6.84
N CYS A 409 35.85 7.98 5.96
CA CYS A 409 37.15 8.52 5.65
C CYS A 409 37.72 8.00 4.33
N LEU A 410 38.24 8.89 3.48
CA LEU A 410 38.96 8.59 2.24
C LEU A 410 40.41 9.13 2.38
N ILE A 411 41.40 8.24 2.22
CA ILE A 411 42.81 8.58 2.32
C ILE A 411 43.55 8.09 1.09
N ASN A 412 44.11 9.00 0.32
CA ASN A 412 44.88 8.71 -0.91
C ASN A 412 44.14 7.75 -1.87
N CYS A 413 42.83 7.96 -2.06
CA CYS A 413 42.00 7.14 -2.94
C CYS A 413 41.76 7.84 -4.29
N ASP A 414 41.64 7.04 -5.34
CA ASP A 414 41.12 7.46 -6.62
C ASP A 414 39.66 6.98 -6.73
N VAL A 415 38.70 7.91 -6.62
CA VAL A 415 37.28 7.62 -6.58
C VAL A 415 36.63 8.08 -7.88
N TYR A 416 35.85 7.20 -8.45
CA TYR A 416 34.96 7.43 -9.60
C TYR A 416 33.53 7.09 -9.16
N CYS A 417 32.63 8.07 -9.16
CA CYS A 417 31.26 7.92 -8.68
C CYS A 417 30.29 8.61 -9.63
N ASP A 418 29.34 7.86 -10.18
CA ASP A 418 28.32 8.42 -11.09
C ASP A 418 27.13 9.03 -10.31
N GLY A 419 27.06 8.89 -8.98
CA GLY A 419 26.07 9.50 -8.07
C GLY A 419 26.70 10.57 -7.18
N ALA A 420 26.46 10.48 -5.87
CA ALA A 420 26.99 11.36 -4.82
C ALA A 420 28.06 10.68 -3.97
N VAL A 421 29.00 11.47 -3.44
CA VAL A 421 30.01 11.01 -2.48
C VAL A 421 29.74 11.63 -1.13
N GLU A 422 29.34 10.82 -0.16
CA GLU A 422 29.05 11.25 1.20
C GLU A 422 30.10 10.75 2.17
N VAL A 423 30.89 11.69 2.70
CA VAL A 423 31.96 11.46 3.70
C VAL A 423 31.69 12.38 4.89
N SER A 424 30.48 12.32 5.42
CA SER A 424 30.02 13.22 6.50
C SER A 424 29.97 12.53 7.86
N SER A 425 30.03 11.20 7.91
CA SER A 425 29.99 10.42 9.15
C SER A 425 31.37 10.26 9.80
N GLY A 426 31.42 9.92 11.06
CA GLY A 426 32.62 9.66 11.79
C GLY A 426 33.62 10.84 11.78
N ARG A 427 34.78 10.68 11.15
CA ARG A 427 35.76 11.76 10.93
C ARG A 427 35.38 12.67 9.78
N GLY A 428 34.62 12.16 8.82
CA GLY A 428 34.17 12.91 7.67
C GLY A 428 35.29 13.50 6.82
N THR A 429 36.39 12.77 6.60
CA THR A 429 37.63 13.35 6.09
C THR A 429 38.03 12.77 4.73
N ILE A 430 38.34 13.65 3.77
CA ILE A 430 38.95 13.33 2.48
C ILE A 430 40.35 13.91 2.43
N ILE A 431 41.40 13.08 2.38
CA ILE A 431 42.80 13.49 2.38
C ILE A 431 43.56 12.82 1.25
N GLY A 432 44.12 13.59 0.36
CA GLY A 432 44.92 13.09 -0.77
C GLY A 432 44.09 12.35 -1.82
N GLY A 433 44.71 12.09 -2.96
CA GLY A 433 44.04 11.42 -4.07
C GLY A 433 43.06 12.28 -4.87
N SER A 434 42.21 11.66 -5.64
CA SER A 434 41.27 12.32 -6.55
C SER A 434 39.86 11.74 -6.37
N VAL A 435 38.87 12.59 -6.17
CA VAL A 435 37.44 12.23 -6.08
C VAL A 435 36.72 12.84 -7.27
N ARG A 436 36.31 11.99 -8.23
CA ARG A 436 35.49 12.39 -9.37
C ARG A 436 34.06 11.92 -9.13
N CYS A 437 33.12 12.83 -9.17
CA CYS A 437 31.72 12.61 -8.83
C CYS A 437 30.79 13.35 -9.77
N ALA A 438 29.66 12.75 -10.15
CA ALA A 438 28.71 13.40 -11.04
C ALA A 438 28.00 14.59 -10.37
N HIS A 439 27.52 14.42 -9.16
CA HIS A 439 26.58 15.37 -8.55
C HIS A 439 27.17 16.13 -7.35
N GLU A 440 27.24 15.50 -6.19
CA GLU A 440 27.59 16.16 -4.93
C GLU A 440 28.70 15.42 -4.18
N VAL A 441 29.61 16.21 -3.61
CA VAL A 441 30.58 15.70 -2.61
C VAL A 441 30.31 16.42 -1.29
N SER A 442 30.00 15.63 -0.25
CA SER A 442 29.79 16.11 1.12
C SER A 442 30.85 15.56 2.06
N ALA A 443 31.58 16.43 2.75
CA ALA A 443 32.62 16.03 3.70
C ALA A 443 32.68 16.98 4.90
N SER A 444 33.16 16.51 6.07
CA SER A 444 33.43 17.40 7.18
C SER A 444 34.77 18.12 6.99
N VAL A 445 35.78 17.44 6.42
CA VAL A 445 37.13 17.96 6.23
C VAL A 445 37.66 17.57 4.86
N LEU A 446 38.12 18.54 4.07
CA LEU A 446 38.78 18.36 2.81
C LEU A 446 40.25 18.77 2.88
N GLY A 447 41.16 17.85 2.54
CA GLY A 447 42.59 18.03 2.65
C GLY A 447 43.13 17.86 4.07
N SER A 448 44.35 18.31 4.31
CA SER A 448 45.04 18.22 5.61
C SER A 448 45.92 19.43 5.85
N ARG A 449 46.31 19.63 7.12
CA ARG A 449 47.26 20.69 7.49
C ARG A 449 48.67 20.50 6.89
N ALA A 450 48.98 19.29 6.43
CA ALA A 450 50.22 19.00 5.73
C ALA A 450 50.15 19.33 4.21
N GLU A 451 49.10 20.04 3.79
CA GLU A 451 48.89 20.47 2.41
C GLU A 451 48.88 19.31 1.39
N ALA A 452 48.35 18.14 1.79
CA ALA A 452 48.22 16.99 0.91
C ALA A 452 47.35 17.37 -0.31
N SER A 453 47.87 17.08 -1.52
CA SER A 453 47.14 17.32 -2.77
C SER A 453 45.87 16.50 -2.78
N THR A 454 44.74 17.18 -2.68
CA THR A 454 43.39 16.56 -2.68
C THR A 454 42.56 17.20 -3.75
N GLU A 455 42.14 16.43 -4.74
CA GLU A 455 41.38 16.93 -5.86
C GLU A 455 39.95 16.43 -5.83
N VAL A 456 38.97 17.34 -6.00
CA VAL A 456 37.56 17.01 -6.19
C VAL A 456 37.14 17.53 -7.56
N VAL A 457 36.59 16.65 -8.39
CA VAL A 457 36.08 16.99 -9.73
C VAL A 457 34.60 16.64 -9.80
N LEU A 458 33.78 17.62 -10.10
CA LEU A 458 32.32 17.46 -10.19
C LEU A 458 31.86 17.56 -11.63
N GLY A 459 31.07 16.59 -12.08
CA GLY A 459 30.40 16.54 -13.37
C GLY A 459 30.76 15.35 -14.24
N GLY A 460 29.90 15.05 -15.18
CA GLY A 460 29.96 13.89 -16.06
C GLY A 460 29.65 12.58 -15.32
N LEU A 461 29.80 11.47 -15.97
CA LEU A 461 29.67 10.12 -15.42
C LEU A 461 31.07 9.47 -15.33
N PRO A 462 31.81 9.66 -14.21
CA PRO A 462 33.22 9.26 -14.12
C PRO A 462 33.45 7.75 -14.30
N CYS A 463 32.58 6.88 -13.75
CA CYS A 463 32.69 5.43 -13.94
C CYS A 463 32.41 5.03 -15.38
N GLN A 464 31.41 5.62 -15.98
CA GLN A 464 31.03 5.34 -17.36
C GLN A 464 32.10 5.83 -18.34
N ALA A 465 32.68 7.00 -18.10
CA ALA A 465 33.80 7.51 -18.89
C ALA A 465 35.02 6.58 -18.85
N PHE A 466 35.33 6.02 -17.68
CA PHE A 466 36.39 5.02 -17.52
C PHE A 466 36.07 3.72 -18.25
N ASP A 467 34.85 3.21 -18.12
CA ASP A 467 34.43 1.99 -18.84
C ASP A 467 34.41 2.22 -20.35
N GLN A 468 34.06 3.42 -20.80
CA GLN A 468 34.14 3.81 -22.23
C GLN A 468 35.58 3.78 -22.76
N GLU A 469 36.52 4.30 -21.96
CA GLU A 469 37.94 4.27 -22.34
C GLU A 469 38.48 2.85 -22.49
N ILE A 470 38.16 1.98 -21.52
CA ILE A 470 38.51 0.54 -21.57
C ILE A 470 37.91 -0.11 -22.83
N LEU A 471 36.61 0.15 -23.07
CA LEU A 471 35.89 -0.46 -24.20
C LEU A 471 36.45 0.00 -25.57
N LEU A 472 36.90 1.26 -25.64
CA LEU A 472 37.60 1.80 -26.83
C LEU A 472 38.94 1.10 -27.04
N MET A 473 39.76 0.89 -25.98
CA MET A 473 41.01 0.16 -26.05
C MET A 473 40.79 -1.30 -26.48
N GLU A 474 39.83 -2.00 -25.87
CA GLU A 474 39.48 -3.38 -26.24
C GLU A 474 39.01 -3.47 -27.70
N THR A 475 38.20 -2.50 -28.14
CA THR A 475 37.71 -2.47 -29.53
C THR A 475 38.84 -2.28 -30.51
N ALA A 476 39.79 -1.39 -30.23
CA ALA A 476 40.98 -1.17 -31.05
C ALA A 476 41.85 -2.42 -31.12
N ASP A 477 42.04 -3.14 -29.98
CA ASP A 477 42.79 -4.41 -29.96
C ASP A 477 42.10 -5.52 -30.78
N LEU A 478 40.78 -5.64 -30.66
CA LEU A 478 39.98 -6.58 -31.45
C LEU A 478 40.02 -6.26 -32.96
N GLU A 479 39.99 -4.98 -33.32
CA GLU A 479 40.14 -4.53 -34.71
C GLU A 479 41.55 -4.88 -35.26
N ALA A 480 42.61 -4.68 -34.48
CA ALA A 480 43.96 -5.09 -34.82
C ALA A 480 44.10 -6.60 -35.00
N GLN A 481 43.47 -7.39 -34.09
CA GLN A 481 43.41 -8.85 -34.20
C GLN A 481 42.64 -9.29 -35.45
N LEU A 482 41.54 -8.63 -35.80
CA LEU A 482 40.76 -8.92 -36.99
C LEU A 482 41.62 -8.69 -38.25
N GLU A 483 42.30 -7.55 -38.32
CA GLU A 483 43.20 -7.22 -39.44
C GLU A 483 44.35 -8.26 -39.58
N ALA A 484 44.92 -8.70 -38.44
CA ALA A 484 45.95 -9.73 -38.43
C ALA A 484 45.43 -11.09 -38.93
N VAL A 485 44.18 -11.46 -38.58
CA VAL A 485 43.54 -12.70 -39.06
C VAL A 485 43.17 -12.59 -40.54
N GLU A 486 42.74 -11.41 -41.03
CA GLU A 486 42.44 -11.18 -42.44
C GLU A 486 43.64 -11.41 -43.36
N LYS A 487 44.86 -11.10 -42.91
CA LYS A 487 46.09 -11.30 -43.62
C LYS A 487 46.57 -12.79 -43.69
N GLN A 488 45.94 -13.70 -42.92
CA GLN A 488 46.26 -15.12 -42.92
C GLN A 488 45.68 -15.85 -44.15
N PRO A 489 46.30 -17.00 -44.60
CA PRO A 489 45.72 -17.79 -45.68
C PRO A 489 44.35 -18.32 -45.39
N GLU A 490 43.54 -18.52 -46.41
CA GLU A 490 42.12 -18.96 -46.24
C GLU A 490 42.06 -20.36 -45.61
N SER A 491 41.26 -20.47 -44.54
CA SER A 491 40.91 -21.71 -43.83
C SER A 491 39.54 -21.64 -43.21
N PRO A 492 38.84 -22.75 -43.00
CA PRO A 492 37.54 -22.76 -42.32
C PRO A 492 37.60 -22.13 -40.90
N THR A 493 38.70 -22.33 -40.21
CA THR A 493 38.93 -21.75 -38.86
C THR A 493 39.12 -20.24 -38.90
N LYS A 494 39.70 -19.69 -39.98
CA LYS A 494 39.81 -18.23 -40.20
C LYS A 494 38.43 -17.57 -40.23
N PHE A 495 37.51 -18.08 -41.05
CA PHE A 495 36.18 -17.53 -41.17
C PHE A 495 35.41 -17.54 -39.85
N THR A 496 35.50 -18.65 -39.07
CA THR A 496 34.85 -18.74 -37.75
C THR A 496 35.45 -17.72 -36.77
N ARG A 497 36.77 -17.53 -36.77
CA ARG A 497 37.46 -16.58 -35.90
C ARG A 497 37.13 -15.14 -36.28
N MET A 498 37.12 -14.81 -37.56
CA MET A 498 36.68 -13.49 -38.05
C MET A 498 35.25 -13.18 -37.68
N GLY A 499 34.33 -14.16 -37.81
CA GLY A 499 32.93 -13.98 -37.40
C GLY A 499 32.79 -13.64 -35.92
N LYS A 500 33.54 -14.32 -35.05
CA LYS A 500 33.54 -14.04 -33.60
C LYS A 500 34.08 -12.62 -33.29
N LEU A 501 35.22 -12.25 -33.89
CA LEU A 501 35.83 -10.93 -33.69
C LEU A 501 34.89 -9.80 -34.17
N ARG A 502 34.30 -9.94 -35.36
CA ARG A 502 33.32 -8.95 -35.86
C ARG A 502 32.09 -8.80 -34.97
N MET A 503 31.61 -9.93 -34.43
CA MET A 503 30.48 -9.90 -33.48
C MET A 503 30.86 -9.17 -32.18
N GLN A 504 32.05 -9.43 -31.61
CA GLN A 504 32.54 -8.74 -30.42
C GLN A 504 32.70 -7.24 -30.65
N ILE A 505 33.33 -6.84 -31.77
CA ILE A 505 33.49 -5.44 -32.17
C ILE A 505 32.10 -4.74 -32.30
N SER A 506 31.14 -5.41 -32.94
CA SER A 506 29.77 -4.86 -33.05
C SER A 506 29.09 -4.68 -31.71
N LEU A 507 29.23 -5.64 -30.80
CA LEU A 507 28.69 -5.53 -29.43
C LEU A 507 29.33 -4.38 -28.66
N ASN A 508 30.65 -4.21 -28.76
CA ASN A 508 31.35 -3.12 -28.10
C ASN A 508 30.92 -1.76 -28.67
N LYS A 509 30.80 -1.64 -30.00
CA LYS A 509 30.30 -0.38 -30.63
C LYS A 509 28.89 -0.02 -30.20
N ASN A 510 27.99 -0.99 -30.15
CA ASN A 510 26.63 -0.74 -29.64
C ASN A 510 26.63 -0.26 -28.18
N LYS A 511 27.49 -0.80 -27.31
CA LYS A 511 27.64 -0.34 -25.94
C LYS A 511 28.18 1.09 -25.86
N LEU A 512 29.17 1.42 -26.73
CA LEU A 512 29.71 2.78 -26.81
C LEU A 512 28.64 3.81 -27.23
N GLU A 513 27.77 3.45 -28.17
CA GLU A 513 26.63 4.31 -28.56
C GLU A 513 25.65 4.53 -27.40
N LEU A 514 25.36 3.50 -26.60
CA LEU A 514 24.54 3.65 -25.41
C LEU A 514 25.18 4.61 -24.39
N PHE A 515 26.49 4.44 -24.13
CA PHE A 515 27.19 5.32 -23.19
C PHE A 515 27.21 6.78 -23.65
N GLN A 516 27.33 7.02 -24.96
CA GLN A 516 27.23 8.38 -25.50
C GLN A 516 25.86 9.00 -25.28
N LYS A 517 24.82 8.21 -25.45
CA LYS A 517 23.43 8.67 -25.22
C LYS A 517 23.17 9.01 -23.76
N ASP A 518 23.62 8.17 -22.83
CA ASP A 518 23.48 8.42 -21.39
C ASP A 518 24.22 9.72 -20.98
N LEU A 519 25.39 9.98 -21.56
CA LEU A 519 26.15 11.22 -21.32
C LEU A 519 25.45 12.47 -21.90
N GLU A 520 24.78 12.33 -23.05
CA GLU A 520 24.00 13.41 -23.64
C GLU A 520 22.76 13.72 -22.78
N GLU A 521 22.05 12.69 -22.29
CA GLU A 521 20.90 12.83 -21.40
C GLU A 521 21.29 13.52 -20.08
N GLU A 522 22.43 13.16 -19.47
CA GLU A 522 22.90 13.81 -18.24
C GLU A 522 23.32 15.29 -18.45
N GLN A 523 23.82 15.64 -19.62
CA GLN A 523 24.18 17.02 -19.94
C GLN A 523 22.92 17.91 -20.16
N GLU A 524 21.82 17.34 -20.62
CA GLU A 524 20.55 18.05 -20.78
C GLU A 524 19.84 18.33 -19.43
N GLU A 525 20.07 17.49 -18.42
CA GLU A 525 19.50 17.64 -17.07
C GLU A 525 20.29 18.60 -16.15
N ASP A 526 21.33 19.27 -16.65
CA ASP A 526 22.22 20.15 -15.89
C ASP A 526 21.51 21.45 -15.41
N GLU A 527 20.80 21.36 -14.28
CA GLU A 527 20.29 22.55 -13.60
C GLU A 527 21.42 23.27 -12.82
N PRO A 528 21.46 24.61 -12.82
CA PRO A 528 22.45 25.39 -12.04
C PRO A 528 22.36 25.08 -10.55
N GLY A 529 23.45 24.58 -9.94
CA GLY A 529 23.54 24.29 -8.51
C GLY A 529 23.36 22.81 -8.10
N VAL A 530 23.12 21.91 -9.05
CA VAL A 530 23.08 20.46 -8.79
C VAL A 530 24.48 19.95 -8.45
N ARG A 531 25.53 20.43 -9.15
CA ARG A 531 26.94 20.08 -8.89
C ARG A 531 27.50 20.94 -7.79
N ARG A 532 27.73 20.34 -6.61
CA ARG A 532 28.17 21.09 -5.42
C ARG A 532 29.15 20.31 -4.55
N LEU A 533 30.08 21.06 -3.93
CA LEU A 533 30.91 20.57 -2.84
C LEU A 533 30.47 21.23 -1.55
N THR A 534 30.14 20.43 -0.54
CA THR A 534 29.81 20.89 0.81
C THR A 534 30.85 20.35 1.78
N CYS A 535 31.60 21.24 2.47
CA CYS A 535 32.49 20.77 3.54
C CYS A 535 32.58 21.75 4.70
N GLY A 536 32.83 21.20 5.90
CA GLY A 536 33.04 22.02 7.10
C GLY A 536 34.37 22.82 7.07
N VAL A 537 35.41 22.19 6.53
CA VAL A 537 36.76 22.79 6.45
C VAL A 537 37.46 22.31 5.20
N ALA A 538 38.01 23.22 4.40
CA ALA A 538 38.97 22.93 3.35
C ALA A 538 40.35 23.50 3.69
N TYR A 539 41.39 22.67 3.59
CA TYR A 539 42.77 23.07 3.83
C TYR A 539 43.49 23.50 2.54
N ALA A 540 44.58 24.23 2.69
CA ALA A 540 45.50 24.54 1.58
C ALA A 540 45.99 23.24 0.92
N GLY A 541 46.18 23.27 -0.41
CA GLY A 541 46.50 22.08 -1.21
C GLY A 541 45.29 21.33 -1.77
N ALA A 542 44.09 21.56 -1.24
CA ALA A 542 42.87 21.04 -1.84
C ALA A 542 42.41 21.87 -3.04
N SER A 543 41.76 21.23 -4.00
CA SER A 543 41.17 21.88 -5.18
C SER A 543 39.80 21.28 -5.52
N VAL A 544 38.93 22.10 -6.05
CA VAL A 544 37.64 21.70 -6.62
C VAL A 544 37.54 22.14 -8.07
N ALA A 545 37.15 21.24 -8.95
CA ALA A 545 36.86 21.50 -10.35
C ALA A 545 35.37 21.24 -10.60
N ILE A 546 34.69 22.14 -11.30
CA ILE A 546 33.30 21.99 -11.75
C ILE A 546 33.24 22.37 -13.22
N GLY A 547 33.04 21.37 -14.09
CA GLY A 547 33.16 21.57 -15.52
C GLY A 547 34.61 21.95 -15.92
N SER A 548 34.79 23.09 -16.59
CA SER A 548 36.09 23.59 -17.02
C SER A 548 36.79 24.48 -15.97
N GLU A 549 36.09 24.87 -14.92
CA GLU A 549 36.61 25.79 -13.91
C GLU A 549 37.28 25.03 -12.77
N VAL A 550 38.42 25.58 -12.26
CA VAL A 550 39.17 24.97 -11.15
C VAL A 550 39.46 26.04 -10.11
N TYR A 551 39.03 25.74 -8.88
CA TYR A 551 39.37 26.57 -7.74
C TYR A 551 40.33 25.84 -6.80
N ARG A 552 41.45 26.50 -6.37
CA ARG A 552 42.45 25.96 -5.44
C ARG A 552 42.40 26.71 -4.13
N PHE A 553 42.24 25.98 -3.01
CA PHE A 553 42.28 26.54 -1.68
C PHE A 553 43.74 26.90 -1.30
N ARG A 554 44.01 28.18 -1.12
CA ARG A 554 45.34 28.69 -0.74
C ARG A 554 45.52 28.85 0.78
N ARG A 555 44.44 28.75 1.54
CA ARG A 555 44.37 28.88 2.99
C ARG A 555 43.20 28.05 3.53
N GLU A 556 43.24 27.76 4.82
CA GLU A 556 42.13 27.15 5.51
C GLU A 556 40.85 28.01 5.35
N THR A 557 39.79 27.41 4.88
CA THR A 557 38.48 28.08 4.62
C THR A 557 37.38 27.31 5.35
N ARG A 558 36.45 28.01 6.01
CA ARG A 558 35.34 27.45 6.82
C ARG A 558 34.13 28.37 6.84
N PRO A 559 32.90 27.86 6.70
CA PRO A 559 32.56 26.62 6.02
C PRO A 559 32.81 26.75 4.50
N VAL A 560 32.67 25.69 3.74
CA VAL A 560 32.82 25.75 2.28
C VAL A 560 31.57 25.17 1.64
N PHE A 561 30.94 25.97 0.81
CA PHE A 561 29.89 25.57 -0.10
C PHE A 561 30.28 26.07 -1.50
N ALA A 562 30.79 25.15 -2.33
CA ALA A 562 31.27 25.49 -3.66
C ALA A 562 30.33 24.96 -4.74
N TYR A 563 29.93 25.84 -5.66
CA TYR A 563 29.02 25.52 -6.78
C TYR A 563 29.33 26.41 -7.97
N LEU A 564 28.86 26.02 -9.15
CA LEU A 564 29.00 26.83 -10.36
C LEU A 564 27.93 27.93 -10.39
N GLY A 565 28.34 29.18 -10.33
CA GLY A 565 27.44 30.32 -10.40
C GLY A 565 26.93 30.59 -11.84
N SER A 566 25.89 31.37 -11.97
CA SER A 566 25.30 31.78 -13.26
C SER A 566 26.26 32.52 -14.21
N ASN A 567 27.39 33.00 -13.65
CA ASN A 567 28.46 33.67 -14.42
C ASN A 567 29.50 32.67 -14.96
N GLY A 568 29.31 31.35 -14.77
CA GLY A 568 30.23 30.31 -15.21
C GLY A 568 31.51 30.16 -14.36
N THR A 569 31.59 30.83 -13.19
CA THR A 569 32.73 30.70 -12.27
C THR A 569 32.34 30.00 -10.98
N ILE A 570 33.30 29.28 -10.35
CA ILE A 570 33.06 28.63 -9.06
C ILE A 570 32.88 29.68 -7.99
N GLN A 571 31.73 29.66 -7.34
CA GLN A 571 31.42 30.49 -6.17
C GLN A 571 31.63 29.69 -4.90
N ILE A 572 32.20 30.35 -3.87
CA ILE A 572 32.38 29.75 -2.55
C ILE A 572 31.64 30.62 -1.55
N ALA A 573 30.64 30.02 -0.88
CA ALA A 573 29.82 30.65 0.13
C ALA A 573 30.21 30.13 1.52
#